data_d0052705d4a2c09b563ddac6560bd24c
#
_entry.id   d0052705d4a2c09b563ddac6560bd24c
#
_cell.length_a   1.000
_cell.length_b   1.000
_cell.length_c   1.000
_cell.angle_alpha   90.00
_cell.angle_beta   90.00
_cell.angle_gamma   90.00
#
_symmetry.space_group_name_H-M   'P 1'
#
loop_
_entity.id
_entity.type
_entity.pdbx_description
1 polymer ?
#
loop_
_entity_poly.entity_id
_entity_poly.type
_entity_poly.pdbx_seq_one_letter_code
_entity_poly.pdbx_strand_id
1 'polypeptide(L)'
;KLSRTGHTSWTLEEIDFEDGPYQDENITDTTLTPSHTTGSSRTITASAVTGINGGHGFQTTDVGRLISIGHQAAAWAASTSYSVGAVVRNSGNVYECIKAGTSAGSGGPSGEGDEIVDNNCTWKFLRDGGIQWGYAKVTGRTSTTEVTVTVNETFGGTSAETKWRLGAFSETTGFPAAVAFYEQRLFFAGTTEQPQTLFGSKSGDYENHTPGTLDDDPVIYTLA
;
A
#
# COMPACT_ATOMS: atom_id res chain seq x y z
N LYS A 1 -3.59 -0.81 -20.27
CA LYS A 1 -4.85 -0.09 -20.57
C LYS A 1 -4.91 0.28 -22.03
N LEU A 2 -5.94 -0.17 -22.73
CA LEU A 2 -6.19 0.18 -24.12
C LEU A 2 -7.25 1.29 -24.16
N SER A 3 -6.88 2.45 -24.65
CA SER A 3 -7.76 3.61 -24.72
C SER A 3 -8.01 4.01 -26.17
N ARG A 4 -9.28 4.32 -26.50
CA ARG A 4 -9.65 4.86 -27.82
C ARG A 4 -9.66 6.38 -27.76
N THR A 5 -8.77 7.03 -28.51
CA THR A 5 -8.63 8.49 -28.57
C THR A 5 -9.29 9.11 -29.81
N GLY A 6 -9.69 8.27 -30.77
CA GLY A 6 -10.38 8.70 -31.99
C GLY A 6 -10.97 7.53 -32.75
N HIS A 7 -11.62 7.78 -33.88
CA HIS A 7 -12.31 6.75 -34.65
C HIS A 7 -11.34 5.63 -35.12
N THR A 8 -10.13 5.98 -35.44
CA THR A 8 -9.06 5.06 -35.88
C THR A 8 -7.79 5.17 -35.03
N SER A 9 -7.86 5.85 -33.87
CA SER A 9 -6.71 6.11 -33.01
C SER A 9 -6.89 5.41 -31.65
N TRP A 10 -5.87 4.64 -31.26
CA TRP A 10 -5.83 3.87 -30.02
C TRP A 10 -4.48 4.06 -29.36
N THR A 11 -4.46 4.09 -28.02
CA THR A 11 -3.23 4.08 -27.21
C THR A 11 -3.24 2.83 -26.34
N LEU A 12 -2.08 2.18 -26.24
CA LEU A 12 -1.82 1.10 -25.26
C LEU A 12 -0.81 1.62 -24.25
N GLU A 13 -1.24 1.65 -22.99
CA GLU A 13 -0.45 2.15 -21.87
C GLU A 13 -0.33 1.05 -20.80
N GLU A 14 0.78 1.02 -20.10
CA GLU A 14 0.92 0.22 -18.89
C GLU A 14 -0.05 0.74 -17.83
N ILE A 15 -0.61 -0.14 -17.01
CA ILE A 15 -1.43 0.27 -15.87
C ILE A 15 -0.49 0.68 -14.75
N ASP A 16 -0.63 1.91 -14.27
CA ASP A 16 0.04 2.38 -13.07
C ASP A 16 -0.95 2.24 -11.90
N PHE A 17 -0.81 1.16 -11.16
CA PHE A 17 -1.67 0.90 -10.00
C PHE A 17 -1.43 1.94 -8.91
N GLU A 18 -2.49 2.44 -8.31
CA GLU A 18 -2.38 3.39 -7.21
C GLU A 18 -1.72 2.74 -6.00
N ASP A 19 -2.17 1.53 -5.62
CA ASP A 19 -1.59 0.73 -4.55
C ASP A 19 -1.99 -0.73 -4.75
N GLY A 20 -1.05 -1.67 -4.55
CA GLY A 20 -1.27 -3.10 -4.74
C GLY A 20 -1.41 -3.54 -6.21
N PRO A 21 -1.92 -4.75 -6.49
CA PRO A 21 -2.21 -5.77 -5.49
C PRO A 21 -0.94 -6.37 -4.85
N TYR A 22 -1.11 -6.94 -3.67
CA TYR A 22 0.00 -7.52 -2.89
C TYR A 22 -0.14 -9.02 -2.72
N GLN A 23 0.99 -9.68 -2.47
CA GLN A 23 1.03 -11.00 -1.87
C GLN A 23 0.63 -10.92 -0.39
N ASP A 24 0.50 -12.07 0.26
CA ASP A 24 0.21 -12.14 1.70
C ASP A 24 1.24 -11.36 2.53
N GLU A 25 0.79 -10.87 3.69
CA GLU A 25 1.68 -10.22 4.65
C GLU A 25 2.77 -11.18 5.11
N ASN A 26 3.99 -10.65 5.28
CA ASN A 26 5.13 -11.40 5.79
C ASN A 26 4.80 -12.05 7.15
N ILE A 27 5.09 -13.33 7.26
CA ILE A 27 4.93 -14.13 8.48
C ILE A 27 6.28 -14.57 9.08
N THR A 28 7.40 -14.08 8.52
CA THR A 28 8.76 -14.41 8.99
C THR A 28 9.29 -13.32 9.91
N ASP A 29 10.42 -13.57 10.56
CA ASP A 29 11.13 -12.57 11.38
C ASP A 29 11.92 -11.55 10.54
N THR A 30 11.90 -11.66 9.20
CA THR A 30 12.59 -10.71 8.32
C THR A 30 11.93 -9.34 8.41
N THR A 31 12.73 -8.33 8.71
CA THR A 31 12.29 -6.95 8.75
C THR A 31 12.69 -6.20 7.49
N LEU A 32 11.89 -5.22 7.09
CA LEU A 32 12.24 -4.22 6.10
C LEU A 32 12.43 -2.86 6.77
N THR A 33 13.50 -2.16 6.40
CA THR A 33 13.88 -0.86 6.96
C THR A 33 14.00 0.15 5.82
N PRO A 34 13.08 1.11 5.68
CA PRO A 34 13.20 2.18 4.71
C PRO A 34 14.19 3.25 5.21
N SER A 35 15.03 3.77 4.33
CA SER A 35 16.00 4.83 4.67
C SER A 35 15.33 6.19 4.94
N HIS A 36 14.17 6.43 4.34
CA HIS A 36 13.38 7.66 4.45
C HIS A 36 11.90 7.34 4.32
N THR A 37 11.05 8.22 4.83
CA THR A 37 9.61 8.06 4.74
C THR A 37 9.03 8.53 3.40
N THR A 38 9.74 9.35 2.63
CA THR A 38 9.28 9.95 1.36
C THR A 38 10.42 10.11 0.36
N GLY A 39 10.08 10.35 -0.89
CA GLY A 39 10.99 10.76 -1.96
C GLY A 39 11.47 9.62 -2.86
N SER A 40 12.24 9.98 -3.88
CA SER A 40 12.84 9.06 -4.84
C SER A 40 14.28 8.70 -4.49
N SER A 41 14.80 7.64 -5.12
CA SER A 41 16.16 7.12 -4.89
C SER A 41 16.43 6.82 -3.41
N ARG A 42 15.44 6.25 -2.74
CA ARG A 42 15.53 5.78 -1.36
C ARG A 42 15.87 4.30 -1.34
N THR A 43 16.38 3.80 -0.23
CA THR A 43 16.67 2.38 -0.06
C THR A 43 15.69 1.73 0.91
N ILE A 44 15.37 0.46 0.64
CA ILE A 44 14.76 -0.43 1.61
C ILE A 44 15.73 -1.60 1.81
N THR A 45 16.10 -1.83 3.07
CA THR A 45 17.04 -2.89 3.47
C THR A 45 16.31 -3.96 4.26
N ALA A 46 16.48 -5.22 3.87
CA ALA A 46 15.96 -6.39 4.58
C ALA A 46 17.00 -6.94 5.55
N SER A 47 16.57 -7.39 6.73
CA SER A 47 17.44 -8.03 7.73
C SER A 47 17.91 -9.43 7.29
N ALA A 48 17.15 -10.11 6.43
CA ALA A 48 17.44 -11.43 5.86
C ALA A 48 16.73 -11.59 4.52
N VAL A 49 16.99 -12.68 3.83
CA VAL A 49 16.31 -13.04 2.57
C VAL A 49 15.06 -13.89 2.80
N THR A 50 14.89 -14.46 3.98
CA THR A 50 13.74 -15.30 4.34
C THR A 50 12.44 -14.53 4.14
N GLY A 51 11.45 -15.16 3.51
CA GLY A 51 10.16 -14.52 3.19
C GLY A 51 10.18 -13.66 1.91
N ILE A 52 11.35 -13.35 1.36
CA ILE A 52 11.46 -12.61 0.11
C ILE A 52 11.73 -13.59 -1.03
N ASN A 53 10.78 -13.70 -1.99
CA ASN A 53 10.91 -14.56 -3.16
C ASN A 53 11.31 -16.01 -2.81
N GLY A 54 10.60 -16.63 -1.86
CA GLY A 54 10.89 -18.00 -1.43
C GLY A 54 12.27 -18.19 -0.78
N GLY A 55 12.86 -17.15 -0.23
CA GLY A 55 14.19 -17.16 0.42
C GLY A 55 15.35 -16.79 -0.52
N HIS A 56 15.06 -16.41 -1.76
CA HIS A 56 16.09 -15.99 -2.73
C HIS A 56 16.46 -14.49 -2.56
N GLY A 57 15.71 -13.75 -1.76
CA GLY A 57 15.88 -12.30 -1.59
C GLY A 57 15.42 -11.52 -2.82
N PHE A 58 15.69 -10.22 -2.81
CA PHE A 58 15.36 -9.35 -3.94
C PHE A 58 16.10 -9.75 -5.22
N GLN A 59 15.39 -9.71 -6.35
CA GLN A 59 15.89 -10.04 -7.68
C GLN A 59 15.94 -8.79 -8.57
N THR A 60 16.72 -8.81 -9.64
CA THR A 60 16.72 -7.75 -10.66
C THR A 60 15.36 -7.63 -11.34
N THR A 61 14.63 -8.71 -11.42
CA THR A 61 13.28 -8.86 -11.95
C THR A 61 12.18 -8.31 -11.02
N ASP A 62 12.54 -7.84 -9.82
CA ASP A 62 11.63 -7.10 -8.93
C ASP A 62 11.54 -5.60 -9.27
N VAL A 63 12.31 -5.08 -10.22
CA VAL A 63 12.17 -3.68 -10.68
C VAL A 63 10.76 -3.47 -11.24
N GLY A 64 10.10 -2.41 -10.78
CA GLY A 64 8.68 -2.12 -11.05
C GLY A 64 7.71 -2.66 -10.00
N ARG A 65 8.14 -3.61 -9.17
CA ARG A 65 7.32 -4.22 -8.10
C ARG A 65 7.06 -3.24 -6.96
N LEU A 66 5.89 -3.33 -6.35
CA LEU A 66 5.55 -2.56 -5.16
C LEU A 66 6.06 -3.24 -3.89
N ILE A 67 6.37 -2.43 -2.88
CA ILE A 67 6.66 -2.87 -1.51
C ILE A 67 5.83 -2.00 -0.57
N SER A 68 4.99 -2.62 0.25
CA SER A 68 4.21 -1.93 1.28
C SER A 68 4.74 -2.29 2.66
N ILE A 69 4.92 -1.27 3.53
CA ILE A 69 5.43 -1.44 4.90
C ILE A 69 4.48 -0.76 5.86
N GLY A 70 4.07 -1.50 6.89
CA GLY A 70 3.17 -1.03 7.93
C GLY A 70 3.93 -0.63 9.19
N HIS A 71 3.90 0.65 9.54
CA HIS A 71 4.43 1.17 10.80
C HIS A 71 3.29 1.50 11.76
N GLN A 72 3.52 1.42 13.05
CA GLN A 72 2.56 1.94 14.00
C GLN A 72 2.41 3.45 13.80
N ALA A 73 1.19 3.92 13.50
CA ALA A 73 0.93 5.34 13.32
C ALA A 73 1.26 6.12 14.60
N ALA A 74 1.69 7.38 14.45
CA ALA A 74 1.91 8.27 15.58
C ALA A 74 0.64 8.39 16.44
N ALA A 75 0.76 8.40 17.76
CA ALA A 75 -0.38 8.60 18.61
C ALA A 75 -0.92 10.04 18.44
N TRP A 76 -2.25 10.18 18.36
CA TRP A 76 -2.88 11.48 18.48
C TRP A 76 -2.45 12.16 19.79
N ALA A 77 -2.22 13.45 19.75
CA ALA A 77 -1.88 14.26 20.90
C ALA A 77 -2.86 15.42 21.08
N ALA A 78 -3.23 15.70 22.33
CA ALA A 78 -4.11 16.80 22.67
C ALA A 78 -3.45 18.16 22.43
N SER A 79 -4.26 19.19 22.09
CA SER A 79 -3.84 20.57 21.93
C SER A 79 -2.63 20.75 21.00
N THR A 80 -2.55 19.89 19.98
CA THR A 80 -1.42 19.82 19.04
C THR A 80 -1.86 20.31 17.66
N SER A 81 -1.01 21.08 17.00
CA SER A 81 -1.26 21.53 15.61
C SER A 81 -0.93 20.42 14.62
N TYR A 82 -1.87 20.16 13.71
CA TYR A 82 -1.73 19.19 12.64
C TYR A 82 -1.91 19.86 11.27
N SER A 83 -1.12 19.44 10.31
CA SER A 83 -1.24 19.82 8.91
C SER A 83 -2.11 18.82 8.15
N VAL A 84 -2.68 19.23 7.02
CA VAL A 84 -3.36 18.31 6.09
C VAL A 84 -2.38 17.20 5.66
N GLY A 85 -2.86 15.97 5.63
CA GLY A 85 -2.06 14.76 5.34
C GLY A 85 -1.33 14.17 6.57
N ALA A 86 -1.41 14.82 7.76
CA ALA A 86 -0.88 14.23 8.98
C ALA A 86 -1.68 12.98 9.36
N VAL A 87 -1.00 11.87 9.64
CA VAL A 87 -1.63 10.59 10.01
C VAL A 87 -1.37 10.30 11.49
N VAL A 88 -2.45 9.98 12.20
CA VAL A 88 -2.38 9.64 13.64
C VAL A 88 -3.24 8.41 13.93
N ARG A 89 -2.94 7.75 15.05
CA ARG A 89 -3.81 6.73 15.63
C ARG A 89 -4.51 7.24 16.89
N ASN A 90 -5.76 6.88 17.03
CA ASN A 90 -6.52 7.08 18.28
C ASN A 90 -7.49 5.92 18.48
N SER A 91 -7.55 5.38 19.71
CA SER A 91 -8.45 4.27 20.08
C SER A 91 -8.40 3.05 19.14
N GLY A 92 -7.21 2.74 18.60
CA GLY A 92 -7.00 1.61 17.70
C GLY A 92 -7.22 1.90 16.21
N ASN A 93 -7.78 3.03 15.86
CA ASN A 93 -8.02 3.46 14.48
C ASN A 93 -6.94 4.43 13.99
N VAL A 94 -6.78 4.51 12.68
CA VAL A 94 -5.88 5.45 11.98
C VAL A 94 -6.71 6.51 11.28
N TYR A 95 -6.29 7.75 11.40
CA TYR A 95 -6.96 8.93 10.85
C TYR A 95 -5.98 9.81 10.09
N GLU A 96 -6.44 10.39 9.01
CA GLU A 96 -5.74 11.43 8.25
C GLU A 96 -6.37 12.80 8.52
N CYS A 97 -5.54 13.80 8.77
CA CYS A 97 -5.97 15.17 8.88
C CYS A 97 -6.35 15.73 7.49
N ILE A 98 -7.62 15.99 7.26
CA ILE A 98 -8.14 16.59 6.01
C ILE A 98 -8.35 18.10 6.11
N LYS A 99 -8.36 18.65 7.33
CA LYS A 99 -8.37 20.08 7.58
C LYS A 99 -7.40 20.42 8.70
N ALA A 100 -6.38 21.19 8.37
CA ALA A 100 -5.37 21.65 9.32
C ALA A 100 -5.96 22.47 10.47
N GLY A 101 -5.39 22.33 11.67
CA GLY A 101 -5.81 23.06 12.85
C GLY A 101 -5.13 22.55 14.11
N THR A 102 -5.66 22.94 15.26
CA THR A 102 -5.23 22.45 16.57
C THR A 102 -6.28 21.48 17.10
N SER A 103 -5.84 20.31 17.52
CA SER A 103 -6.68 19.25 18.10
C SER A 103 -7.32 19.69 19.43
N ALA A 104 -8.35 18.98 19.85
CA ALA A 104 -8.99 19.18 21.15
C ALA A 104 -8.04 18.91 22.32
N GLY A 105 -8.40 19.38 23.50
CA GLY A 105 -7.65 19.12 24.75
C GLY A 105 -7.77 17.69 25.26
N SER A 106 -8.68 16.89 24.69
CA SER A 106 -8.90 15.48 25.05
C SER A 106 -9.78 14.78 24.03
N GLY A 107 -9.81 13.44 24.04
CA GLY A 107 -10.69 12.60 23.23
C GLY A 107 -10.05 12.20 21.90
N GLY A 108 -9.82 13.15 21.02
CA GLY A 108 -9.32 12.89 19.67
C GLY A 108 -10.39 12.33 18.72
N PRO A 109 -10.02 12.09 17.44
CA PRO A 109 -10.94 11.55 16.44
C PRO A 109 -11.42 10.15 16.82
N SER A 110 -12.70 9.85 16.58
CA SER A 110 -13.31 8.56 16.87
C SER A 110 -14.39 8.21 15.84
N GLY A 111 -14.63 6.89 15.64
CA GLY A 111 -15.56 6.40 14.62
C GLY A 111 -14.92 6.28 13.24
N GLU A 112 -15.72 6.00 12.21
CA GLU A 112 -15.31 5.65 10.85
C GLU A 112 -15.78 6.66 9.79
N GLY A 113 -15.97 7.90 10.20
CA GLY A 113 -16.46 8.96 9.30
C GLY A 113 -15.39 9.58 8.41
N ASP A 114 -15.83 10.14 7.30
CA ASP A 114 -14.96 10.90 6.37
C ASP A 114 -14.66 12.32 6.86
N GLU A 115 -15.48 12.87 7.77
CA GLU A 115 -15.35 14.23 8.33
C GLU A 115 -15.58 14.19 9.86
N ILE A 116 -14.55 13.87 10.62
CA ILE A 116 -14.58 13.80 12.07
C ILE A 116 -13.98 15.08 12.63
N VAL A 117 -14.81 15.92 13.25
CA VAL A 117 -14.37 17.20 13.83
C VAL A 117 -13.70 16.97 15.19
N ASP A 118 -12.50 17.52 15.35
CA ASP A 118 -11.69 17.49 16.56
C ASP A 118 -11.17 18.92 16.82
N ASN A 119 -11.98 19.75 17.52
CA ASN A 119 -11.77 21.19 17.70
C ASN A 119 -11.64 21.91 16.34
N ASN A 120 -10.45 22.38 15.96
CA ASN A 120 -10.20 23.06 14.69
C ASN A 120 -9.68 22.13 13.58
N CYS A 121 -9.31 20.89 13.92
CA CYS A 121 -8.94 19.85 12.97
C CYS A 121 -10.18 19.12 12.46
N THR A 122 -10.09 18.58 11.24
CA THR A 122 -11.03 17.58 10.73
C THR A 122 -10.23 16.37 10.25
N TRP A 123 -10.69 15.20 10.63
CA TRP A 123 -10.06 13.92 10.35
C TRP A 123 -10.93 13.05 9.48
N LYS A 124 -10.30 12.26 8.65
CA LYS A 124 -10.92 11.18 7.90
C LYS A 124 -10.44 9.86 8.49
N PHE A 125 -11.35 8.92 8.73
CA PHE A 125 -10.99 7.55 9.04
C PHE A 125 -10.29 6.89 7.85
N LEU A 126 -9.17 6.24 8.09
CA LEU A 126 -8.46 5.47 7.06
C LEU A 126 -8.66 3.97 7.23
N ARG A 127 -8.43 3.47 8.45
CA ARG A 127 -8.52 2.03 8.76
C ARG A 127 -8.47 1.79 10.27
N ASP A 128 -8.79 0.58 10.67
CA ASP A 128 -8.57 0.04 12.01
C ASP A 128 -7.11 -0.47 12.20
N GLY A 129 -6.82 -1.05 13.39
CA GLY A 129 -5.55 -1.74 13.70
C GLY A 129 -4.37 -0.82 14.02
N GLY A 130 -4.51 0.49 13.93
CA GLY A 130 -3.48 1.45 14.37
C GLY A 130 -2.20 1.48 13.51
N ILE A 131 -2.19 0.82 12.35
CA ILE A 131 -1.03 0.72 11.44
C ILE A 131 -1.22 1.66 10.26
N GLN A 132 -0.23 2.52 10.06
CA GLN A 132 -0.07 3.32 8.84
C GLN A 132 0.72 2.48 7.82
N TRP A 133 0.09 2.16 6.72
CA TRP A 133 0.73 1.54 5.57
C TRP A 133 1.17 2.61 4.59
N GLY A 134 2.43 2.56 4.20
CA GLY A 134 2.94 3.31 3.06
C GLY A 134 3.50 2.34 2.04
N TYR A 135 3.68 2.78 0.79
CA TYR A 135 4.23 1.93 -0.25
C TYR A 135 5.22 2.66 -1.16
N ALA A 136 6.05 1.87 -1.80
CA ALA A 136 7.07 2.33 -2.74
C ALA A 136 7.17 1.40 -3.94
N LYS A 137 7.58 1.92 -5.08
CA LYS A 137 7.90 1.17 -6.30
C LYS A 137 9.40 0.93 -6.38
N VAL A 138 9.81 -0.30 -6.58
CA VAL A 138 11.22 -0.67 -6.77
C VAL A 138 11.73 -0.10 -8.09
N THR A 139 12.81 0.69 -8.03
CA THR A 139 13.46 1.30 -9.19
C THR A 139 14.82 0.69 -9.52
N GLY A 140 15.37 -0.09 -8.59
CA GLY A 140 16.64 -0.78 -8.79
C GLY A 140 16.92 -1.80 -7.68
N ARG A 141 17.79 -2.74 -7.95
CA ARG A 141 18.26 -3.73 -6.98
C ARG A 141 19.76 -3.55 -6.72
N THR A 142 20.14 -3.37 -5.46
CA THR A 142 21.54 -3.24 -5.02
C THR A 142 22.11 -4.60 -4.62
N SER A 143 21.35 -5.38 -3.86
CA SER A 143 21.74 -6.73 -3.41
C SER A 143 20.51 -7.62 -3.21
N THR A 144 20.69 -8.85 -2.73
CA THR A 144 19.59 -9.75 -2.34
C THR A 144 18.80 -9.22 -1.14
N THR A 145 19.37 -8.29 -0.37
CA THR A 145 18.76 -7.69 0.82
C THR A 145 18.52 -6.19 0.69
N GLU A 146 18.81 -5.57 -0.46
CA GLU A 146 18.64 -4.13 -0.63
C GLU A 146 18.12 -3.76 -2.02
N VAL A 147 17.13 -2.89 -2.04
CA VAL A 147 16.57 -2.29 -3.25
C VAL A 147 16.52 -0.78 -3.16
N THR A 148 16.60 -0.13 -4.33
CA THR A 148 16.32 1.31 -4.48
C THR A 148 14.86 1.48 -4.87
N VAL A 149 14.19 2.48 -4.29
CA VAL A 149 12.76 2.71 -4.48
C VAL A 149 12.42 4.18 -4.69
N THR A 150 11.26 4.43 -5.27
CA THR A 150 10.53 5.70 -5.16
C THR A 150 9.35 5.47 -4.22
N VAL A 151 9.25 6.27 -3.17
CA VAL A 151 8.12 6.22 -2.23
C VAL A 151 6.94 6.95 -2.85
N ASN A 152 5.83 6.23 -3.04
CA ASN A 152 4.59 6.74 -3.63
C ASN A 152 3.61 7.20 -2.54
N GLU A 153 3.51 6.42 -1.44
CA GLU A 153 2.76 6.81 -0.25
C GLU A 153 3.67 6.79 0.98
N THR A 154 3.58 7.84 1.79
CA THR A 154 4.47 8.08 2.94
C THR A 154 4.47 6.92 3.92
N PHE A 155 5.65 6.34 4.18
CA PHE A 155 5.83 5.37 5.27
C PHE A 155 5.59 6.02 6.63
N GLY A 156 4.99 5.28 7.55
CA GLY A 156 4.74 5.75 8.92
C GLY A 156 6.00 5.93 9.77
N GLY A 157 7.16 5.46 9.30
CA GLY A 157 8.45 5.55 9.98
C GLY A 157 9.60 4.99 9.18
N THR A 158 10.79 4.97 9.78
CA THR A 158 12.01 4.36 9.24
C THR A 158 12.56 3.24 10.13
N SER A 159 11.77 2.79 11.10
CA SER A 159 12.10 1.62 11.92
C SER A 159 12.06 0.34 11.09
N ALA A 160 12.76 -0.68 11.56
CA ALA A 160 12.68 -2.03 11.01
C ALA A 160 11.33 -2.65 11.38
N GLU A 161 10.56 -3.08 10.37
CA GLU A 161 9.22 -3.63 10.55
C GLU A 161 9.08 -5.03 9.94
N THR A 162 8.41 -5.92 10.65
CA THR A 162 8.02 -7.24 10.13
C THR A 162 6.71 -7.20 9.35
N LYS A 163 5.92 -6.14 9.51
CA LYS A 163 4.67 -5.92 8.77
C LYS A 163 4.98 -5.34 7.40
N TRP A 164 5.11 -6.20 6.41
CA TRP A 164 5.32 -5.78 5.03
C TRP A 164 4.71 -6.78 4.03
N ARG A 165 4.47 -6.29 2.84
CA ARG A 165 3.93 -7.05 1.71
C ARG A 165 4.72 -6.71 0.46
N LEU A 166 4.91 -7.68 -0.43
CA LEU A 166 5.47 -7.45 -1.76
C LEU A 166 4.34 -7.43 -2.79
N GLY A 167 4.47 -6.59 -3.80
CA GLY A 167 3.53 -6.53 -4.92
C GLY A 167 3.37 -7.91 -5.57
N ALA A 168 2.15 -8.22 -5.95
CA ALA A 168 1.82 -9.52 -6.54
C ALA A 168 2.37 -9.66 -7.97
N PHE A 169 2.60 -8.56 -8.69
CA PHE A 169 2.99 -8.55 -10.09
C PHE A 169 4.41 -8.04 -10.29
N SER A 170 5.24 -8.82 -10.93
CA SER A 170 6.60 -8.48 -11.36
C SER A 170 7.10 -9.54 -12.35
N GLU A 171 8.26 -9.32 -12.96
CA GLU A 171 8.91 -10.37 -13.74
C GLU A 171 9.34 -11.58 -12.89
N THR A 172 9.54 -11.38 -11.56
CA THR A 172 9.83 -12.47 -10.60
C THR A 172 8.60 -13.33 -10.35
N THR A 173 7.43 -12.72 -10.11
CA THR A 173 6.21 -13.42 -9.69
C THR A 173 5.27 -13.74 -10.86
N GLY A 174 5.54 -13.17 -12.02
CA GLY A 174 4.70 -13.22 -13.20
C GLY A 174 3.59 -12.16 -13.18
N PHE A 175 2.95 -12.03 -14.32
CA PHE A 175 1.80 -11.14 -14.52
C PHE A 175 0.53 -11.96 -14.71
N PRO A 176 -0.65 -11.39 -14.46
CA PRO A 176 -1.91 -12.12 -14.57
C PRO A 176 -2.17 -12.59 -16.02
N ALA A 177 -2.57 -13.86 -16.17
CA ALA A 177 -2.93 -14.46 -17.44
C ALA A 177 -4.40 -14.21 -17.81
N ALA A 178 -5.24 -13.83 -16.86
CA ALA A 178 -6.65 -13.56 -17.06
C ALA A 178 -7.04 -12.20 -16.48
N VAL A 179 -7.98 -11.52 -17.16
CA VAL A 179 -8.55 -10.23 -16.76
C VAL A 179 -10.02 -10.22 -17.06
N ALA A 180 -10.84 -9.69 -16.15
CA ALA A 180 -12.28 -9.52 -16.34
C ALA A 180 -12.80 -8.32 -15.54
N PHE A 181 -13.90 -7.72 -16.04
CA PHE A 181 -14.69 -6.76 -15.28
C PHE A 181 -15.95 -7.45 -14.76
N TYR A 182 -16.21 -7.29 -13.47
CA TYR A 182 -17.41 -7.80 -12.84
C TYR A 182 -17.80 -6.92 -11.65
N GLU A 183 -19.08 -6.57 -11.53
CA GLU A 183 -19.64 -5.76 -10.44
C GLU A 183 -18.80 -4.53 -10.08
N GLN A 184 -18.48 -3.72 -11.09
CA GLN A 184 -17.70 -2.49 -10.95
C GLN A 184 -16.26 -2.69 -10.41
N ARG A 185 -15.69 -3.89 -10.57
CA ARG A 185 -14.32 -4.22 -10.19
C ARG A 185 -13.57 -4.75 -11.41
N LEU A 186 -12.28 -4.50 -11.41
CA LEU A 186 -11.32 -5.13 -12.33
C LEU A 186 -10.70 -6.32 -11.62
N PHE A 187 -10.86 -7.50 -12.18
CA PHE A 187 -10.29 -8.73 -11.65
C PHE A 187 -9.12 -9.20 -12.50
N PHE A 188 -8.07 -9.64 -11.81
CA PHE A 188 -6.92 -10.32 -12.38
C PHE A 188 -6.75 -11.70 -11.75
N ALA A 189 -6.23 -12.67 -12.52
CA ALA A 189 -5.94 -14.02 -12.01
C ALA A 189 -4.79 -14.68 -12.77
N GLY A 190 -4.22 -15.72 -12.15
CA GLY A 190 -3.32 -16.63 -12.81
C GLY A 190 -1.92 -16.08 -13.05
N THR A 191 -1.26 -15.53 -12.01
CA THR A 191 0.18 -15.26 -12.08
C THR A 191 0.98 -16.58 -11.99
N THR A 192 2.23 -16.56 -12.37
CA THR A 192 3.10 -17.73 -12.27
C THR A 192 3.28 -18.20 -10.82
N GLU A 193 3.46 -17.25 -9.90
CA GLU A 193 3.66 -17.52 -8.47
C GLU A 193 2.35 -17.90 -7.76
N GLN A 194 1.24 -17.26 -8.15
CA GLN A 194 -0.07 -17.44 -7.53
C GLN A 194 -1.14 -17.80 -8.58
N PRO A 195 -1.08 -19.02 -9.17
CA PRO A 195 -1.95 -19.40 -10.29
C PRO A 195 -3.43 -19.52 -9.92
N GLN A 196 -3.76 -19.69 -8.64
CA GLN A 196 -5.12 -19.88 -8.12
C GLN A 196 -5.64 -18.63 -7.38
N THR A 197 -4.89 -17.51 -7.40
CA THR A 197 -5.30 -16.29 -6.70
C THR A 197 -6.00 -15.32 -7.64
N LEU A 198 -7.13 -14.80 -7.16
CA LEU A 198 -7.93 -13.77 -7.78
C LEU A 198 -7.68 -12.44 -7.05
N PHE A 199 -7.36 -11.40 -7.82
CA PHE A 199 -7.16 -10.04 -7.31
C PHE A 199 -8.25 -9.15 -7.90
N GLY A 200 -9.10 -8.57 -7.06
CA GLY A 200 -10.15 -7.64 -7.45
C GLY A 200 -9.84 -6.22 -6.99
N SER A 201 -10.06 -5.23 -7.85
CA SER A 201 -9.88 -3.82 -7.49
C SER A 201 -10.93 -3.33 -6.49
N LYS A 202 -10.75 -2.13 -5.96
CA LYS A 202 -11.80 -1.39 -5.26
C LYS A 202 -13.03 -1.21 -6.17
N SER A 203 -14.21 -1.20 -5.58
CA SER A 203 -15.47 -1.03 -6.32
C SER A 203 -15.53 0.38 -6.94
N GLY A 204 -15.70 0.45 -8.26
CA GLY A 204 -15.75 1.70 -9.01
C GLY A 204 -14.38 2.34 -9.29
N ASP A 205 -13.30 1.79 -8.75
CA ASP A 205 -11.92 2.27 -8.94
C ASP A 205 -11.00 1.12 -9.38
N TYR A 206 -10.78 1.02 -10.68
CA TYR A 206 -10.14 -0.14 -11.31
C TYR A 206 -8.62 -0.19 -11.14
N GLU A 207 -7.98 0.90 -10.80
CA GLU A 207 -6.53 1.01 -10.64
C GLU A 207 -6.11 0.93 -9.15
N ASN A 208 -7.09 0.92 -8.23
CA ASN A 208 -6.87 0.87 -6.79
C ASN A 208 -7.03 -0.56 -6.24
N HIS A 209 -5.96 -1.09 -5.68
CA HIS A 209 -5.90 -2.40 -5.02
C HIS A 209 -5.41 -2.29 -3.57
N THR A 210 -5.57 -1.11 -2.94
CA THR A 210 -5.20 -0.85 -1.54
C THR A 210 -5.92 -1.82 -0.60
N PRO A 211 -5.23 -2.69 0.12
CA PRO A 211 -5.88 -3.61 1.06
C PRO A 211 -6.65 -2.86 2.15
N GLY A 212 -7.88 -3.26 2.40
CA GLY A 212 -8.76 -2.67 3.41
C GLY A 212 -9.72 -3.70 4.01
N THR A 213 -10.68 -3.22 4.80
CA THR A 213 -11.64 -4.05 5.55
C THR A 213 -13.10 -3.67 5.26
N LEU A 214 -13.33 -2.70 4.38
CA LEU A 214 -14.68 -2.26 3.99
C LEU A 214 -15.21 -3.11 2.82
N ASP A 215 -16.52 -3.15 2.65
CA ASP A 215 -17.20 -3.97 1.62
C ASP A 215 -16.81 -3.55 0.18
N ASP A 216 -16.41 -2.29 -0.03
CA ASP A 216 -15.99 -1.75 -1.32
C ASP A 216 -14.47 -1.87 -1.58
N ASP A 217 -13.69 -2.28 -0.57
CA ASP A 217 -12.25 -2.48 -0.68
C ASP A 217 -11.86 -3.63 -1.62
N PRO A 218 -10.63 -3.62 -2.13
CA PRO A 218 -10.09 -4.68 -2.96
C PRO A 218 -10.17 -6.07 -2.34
N VAL A 219 -10.35 -7.06 -3.20
CA VAL A 219 -10.52 -8.46 -2.82
C VAL A 219 -9.30 -9.26 -3.27
N ILE A 220 -8.72 -10.05 -2.37
CA ILE A 220 -7.72 -11.07 -2.68
C ILE A 220 -8.30 -12.40 -2.22
N TYR A 221 -8.45 -13.35 -3.14
CA TYR A 221 -9.03 -14.66 -2.84
C TYR A 221 -8.25 -15.78 -3.55
N THR A 222 -7.74 -16.73 -2.78
CA THR A 222 -7.05 -17.92 -3.30
C THR A 222 -8.02 -19.10 -3.29
N LEU A 223 -8.21 -19.72 -4.45
CA LEU A 223 -9.01 -20.94 -4.61
C LEU A 223 -8.26 -22.11 -3.95
N ALA A 224 -8.96 -22.90 -3.15
CA ALA A 224 -8.42 -24.06 -2.48
C ALA A 224 -8.50 -25.30 -3.38
#